data_c63fcb9e4ab345830a895bac96767844
#
_entry.id   c63fcb9e4ab345830a895bac96767844
#
_cell.length_a   1.000
_cell.length_b   1.000
_cell.length_c   1.000
_cell.angle_alpha   90.00
_cell.angle_beta   90.00
_cell.angle_gamma   90.00
#
_symmetry.space_group_name_H-M   'P 1'
#
loop_
_entity.id
_entity.type
_entity.pdbx_description
1 polymer ?
#
loop_
_entity_poly.entity_id
_entity_poly.type
_entity_poly.pdbx_seq_one_letter_code
_entity_poly.pdbx_strand_id
1 'polypeptide(L)'
;KIKNIITSRIEHPAVLQPIQYLMKNEKIISHFVDTDKNGNIDYQHLSSLLSKFESNTLVSLMHANNEIGNLLPIDEVSKLCSKYNALFHSDTVQTIAHLPIDVKKNPVDFLVCSAHKFHGPKGVGFLYVNNKINITPLIHGGSQEKNMRGGTEYVYGIVGLSKAMEIAFSKMSLHHEHILKLKKHMINRLNEILPEISFNGLSSNISKSLYTVLSVSIPKFNNSDLLLFNLDLFINNSSDKRSK
;
A
#
# COMPACT_ATOMS: atom_id res chain seq x y z
N LYS A 1 -6.46 19.39 -16.40
CA LYS A 1 -5.38 19.44 -15.38
C LYS A 1 -6.03 19.22 -14.00
N ILE A 2 -5.46 18.32 -13.19
CA ILE A 2 -5.94 18.07 -11.81
C ILE A 2 -5.82 19.35 -10.99
N LYS A 3 -6.86 19.64 -10.19
CA LYS A 3 -6.91 20.77 -9.26
C LYS A 3 -7.12 20.31 -7.83
N ASN A 4 -7.86 19.20 -7.65
CA ASN A 4 -8.17 18.64 -6.35
C ASN A 4 -7.54 17.26 -6.20
N ILE A 5 -7.00 16.96 -5.02
CA ILE A 5 -6.56 15.64 -4.63
C ILE A 5 -7.34 15.24 -3.38
N ILE A 6 -8.04 14.11 -3.44
CA ILE A 6 -8.66 13.48 -2.27
C ILE A 6 -7.75 12.34 -1.83
N THR A 7 -7.31 12.37 -0.59
CA THR A 7 -6.38 11.38 -0.02
C THR A 7 -6.73 11.11 1.44
N SER A 8 -6.01 10.21 2.09
CA SER A 8 -6.18 9.91 3.51
C SER A 8 -4.95 10.34 4.34
N ARG A 9 -5.11 10.46 5.65
CA ARG A 9 -3.99 10.74 6.57
C ARG A 9 -3.13 9.50 6.86
N ILE A 10 -3.60 8.32 6.48
CA ILE A 10 -2.92 7.04 6.70
C ILE A 10 -2.10 6.58 5.49
N GLU A 11 -1.97 7.41 4.47
CA GLU A 11 -1.10 7.13 3.32
C GLU A 11 0.39 7.09 3.72
N HIS A 12 1.16 6.34 2.95
CA HIS A 12 2.61 6.33 3.10
C HIS A 12 3.22 7.72 2.81
N PRO A 13 4.32 8.11 3.49
CA PRO A 13 5.00 9.39 3.24
C PRO A 13 5.36 9.64 1.76
N ALA A 14 5.60 8.59 0.97
CA ALA A 14 5.83 8.70 -0.47
C ALA A 14 4.64 9.24 -1.27
N VAL A 15 3.43 9.23 -0.69
CA VAL A 15 2.21 9.84 -1.25
C VAL A 15 1.96 11.19 -0.59
N LEU A 16 2.01 11.26 0.75
CA LEU A 16 1.68 12.49 1.47
C LEU A 16 2.65 13.64 1.21
N GLN A 17 3.96 13.37 1.18
CA GLN A 17 4.95 14.42 0.96
C GLN A 17 4.86 15.07 -0.43
N PRO A 18 4.73 14.32 -1.55
CA PRO A 18 4.46 14.91 -2.85
C PRO A 18 3.17 15.73 -2.89
N ILE A 19 2.09 15.27 -2.25
CA ILE A 19 0.84 16.03 -2.17
C ILE A 19 1.07 17.37 -1.44
N GLN A 20 1.77 17.36 -0.31
CA GLN A 20 2.11 18.58 0.43
C GLN A 20 2.96 19.54 -0.41
N TYR A 21 3.92 19.01 -1.16
CA TYR A 21 4.72 19.80 -2.10
C TYR A 21 3.85 20.46 -3.18
N LEU A 22 2.94 19.71 -3.80
CA LEU A 22 2.03 20.21 -4.82
C LEU A 22 1.08 21.29 -4.28
N MET A 23 0.56 21.11 -3.07
CA MET A 23 -0.26 22.13 -2.39
C MET A 23 0.50 23.46 -2.24
N LYS A 24 1.76 23.39 -1.86
CA LYS A 24 2.59 24.57 -1.62
C LYS A 24 3.00 25.28 -2.91
N ASN A 25 3.28 24.52 -3.97
CA ASN A 25 3.97 25.07 -5.15
C ASN A 25 3.08 25.13 -6.42
N GLU A 26 2.03 24.31 -6.52
CA GLU A 26 1.26 24.11 -7.77
C GLU A 26 -0.22 24.52 -7.65
N LYS A 27 -0.62 25.19 -6.58
CA LYS A 27 -2.04 25.56 -6.32
C LYS A 27 -3.02 24.38 -6.41
N ILE A 28 -2.56 23.19 -6.01
CA ILE A 28 -3.41 22.03 -5.82
C ILE A 28 -4.07 22.12 -4.45
N ILE A 29 -5.35 21.76 -4.37
CA ILE A 29 -6.08 21.68 -3.11
C ILE A 29 -6.20 20.21 -2.73
N SER A 30 -5.73 19.85 -1.54
CA SER A 30 -5.93 18.49 -1.02
C SER A 30 -7.06 18.46 0.00
N HIS A 31 -7.84 17.39 -0.06
CA HIS A 31 -8.94 17.08 0.83
C HIS A 31 -8.65 15.73 1.48
N PHE A 32 -8.69 15.68 2.80
CA PHE A 32 -8.45 14.44 3.52
C PHE A 32 -9.79 13.78 3.84
N VAL A 33 -9.98 12.58 3.28
CA VAL A 33 -11.13 11.76 3.66
C VAL A 33 -10.94 11.24 5.10
N ASP A 34 -12.02 11.23 5.86
CA ASP A 34 -12.01 10.75 7.22
C ASP A 34 -11.87 9.23 7.30
N THR A 35 -11.38 8.76 8.43
CA THR A 35 -11.30 7.35 8.77
C THR A 35 -12.06 7.07 10.07
N ASP A 36 -12.59 5.86 10.18
CA ASP A 36 -13.14 5.42 11.45
C ASP A 36 -12.02 5.14 12.48
N LYS A 37 -12.40 4.77 13.71
CA LYS A 37 -11.47 4.43 14.80
C LYS A 37 -10.54 3.25 14.49
N ASN A 38 -10.89 2.43 13.51
CA ASN A 38 -10.08 1.29 13.07
C ASN A 38 -9.21 1.63 11.84
N GLY A 39 -9.25 2.88 11.34
CA GLY A 39 -8.51 3.30 10.16
C GLY A 39 -9.13 2.90 8.82
N ASN A 40 -10.44 2.57 8.78
CA ASN A 40 -11.14 2.37 7.51
C ASN A 40 -11.58 3.71 6.95
N ILE A 41 -11.51 3.84 5.64
CA ILE A 41 -11.98 5.04 4.92
C ILE A 41 -13.50 5.21 5.10
N ASP A 42 -13.92 6.43 5.40
CA ASP A 42 -15.35 6.81 5.40
C ASP A 42 -15.84 7.04 3.97
N TYR A 43 -16.58 6.07 3.44
CA TYR A 43 -17.14 6.13 2.07
C TYR A 43 -18.20 7.21 1.89
N GLN A 44 -18.94 7.57 2.95
CA GLN A 44 -19.94 8.63 2.87
C GLN A 44 -19.23 9.97 2.73
N HIS A 45 -18.18 10.20 3.52
CA HIS A 45 -17.34 11.38 3.39
C HIS A 45 -16.63 11.42 2.03
N LEU A 46 -16.05 10.30 1.56
CA LEU A 46 -15.46 10.22 0.23
C LEU A 46 -16.44 10.61 -0.87
N SER A 47 -17.68 10.07 -0.82
CA SER A 47 -18.72 10.40 -1.78
C SER A 47 -19.11 11.88 -1.73
N SER A 48 -19.19 12.46 -0.53
CA SER A 48 -19.49 13.89 -0.33
C SER A 48 -18.39 14.79 -0.91
N LEU A 49 -17.12 14.44 -0.71
CA LEU A 49 -15.99 15.16 -1.29
C LEU A 49 -16.00 15.07 -2.83
N LEU A 50 -16.25 13.87 -3.37
CA LEU A 50 -16.33 13.67 -4.82
C LEU A 50 -17.45 14.44 -5.46
N SER A 51 -18.64 14.49 -4.85
CA SER A 51 -19.77 15.28 -5.36
C SER A 51 -19.51 16.78 -5.33
N LYS A 52 -18.72 17.26 -4.36
CA LYS A 52 -18.37 18.67 -4.22
C LYS A 52 -17.32 19.12 -5.22
N PHE A 53 -16.41 18.23 -5.62
CA PHE A 53 -15.26 18.53 -6.46
C PHE A 53 -15.29 17.73 -7.77
N GLU A 54 -16.46 17.63 -8.38
CA GLU A 54 -16.65 16.98 -9.68
C GLU A 54 -15.69 17.54 -10.73
N SER A 55 -15.09 16.65 -11.52
CA SER A 55 -14.05 16.91 -12.52
C SER A 55 -12.72 17.46 -11.96
N ASN A 56 -11.64 17.21 -12.68
CA ASN A 56 -10.27 17.62 -12.29
C ASN A 56 -9.83 17.13 -10.91
N THR A 57 -10.38 16.04 -10.42
CA THR A 57 -10.07 15.42 -9.13
C THR A 57 -9.30 14.11 -9.31
N LEU A 58 -8.26 13.95 -8.52
CA LEU A 58 -7.54 12.69 -8.33
C LEU A 58 -7.84 12.17 -6.93
N VAL A 59 -8.37 10.98 -6.83
CA VAL A 59 -8.43 10.21 -5.58
C VAL A 59 -7.14 9.42 -5.48
N SER A 60 -6.44 9.52 -4.34
CA SER A 60 -5.22 8.76 -4.08
C SER A 60 -5.36 8.06 -2.73
N LEU A 61 -5.65 6.77 -2.76
CA LEU A 61 -5.87 5.94 -1.57
C LEU A 61 -5.13 4.61 -1.70
N MET A 62 -4.35 4.27 -0.68
CA MET A 62 -3.57 3.02 -0.66
C MET A 62 -4.47 1.79 -0.57
N HIS A 63 -4.08 0.72 -1.27
CA HIS A 63 -4.83 -0.53 -1.28
C HIS A 63 -4.73 -1.30 0.04
N ALA A 64 -3.53 -1.29 0.66
CA ALA A 64 -3.34 -1.82 2.00
C ALA A 64 -2.42 -0.92 2.79
N ASN A 65 -2.80 -0.64 4.04
CA ASN A 65 -1.95 0.14 4.92
C ASN A 65 -0.75 -0.68 5.40
N ASN A 66 0.44 -0.11 5.33
CA ASN A 66 1.69 -0.78 5.67
C ASN A 66 1.89 -0.99 7.18
N GLU A 67 1.18 -0.24 8.05
CA GLU A 67 1.31 -0.30 9.50
C GLU A 67 0.25 -1.21 10.15
N ILE A 68 -1.00 -1.03 9.76
CA ILE A 68 -2.13 -1.73 10.38
C ILE A 68 -2.76 -2.81 9.48
N GLY A 69 -2.33 -2.87 8.22
CA GLY A 69 -2.76 -3.90 7.28
C GLY A 69 -4.18 -3.75 6.73
N ASN A 70 -4.94 -2.72 7.11
CA ASN A 70 -6.30 -2.52 6.60
C ASN A 70 -6.34 -2.52 5.08
N LEU A 71 -7.30 -3.26 4.51
CA LEU A 71 -7.51 -3.35 3.06
C LEU A 71 -8.60 -2.37 2.62
N LEU A 72 -8.31 -1.63 1.56
CA LEU A 72 -9.27 -0.79 0.86
C LEU A 72 -10.01 -1.63 -0.20
N PRO A 73 -11.34 -1.68 -0.23
CA PRO A 73 -12.09 -2.28 -1.34
C PRO A 73 -11.92 -1.45 -2.62
N ILE A 74 -10.89 -1.74 -3.40
CA ILE A 74 -10.54 -1.01 -4.64
C ILE A 74 -11.75 -0.92 -5.59
N ASP A 75 -12.53 -1.98 -5.69
CA ASP A 75 -13.70 -2.04 -6.58
C ASP A 75 -14.75 -0.99 -6.24
N GLU A 76 -15.02 -0.82 -4.95
CA GLU A 76 -16.02 0.15 -4.48
C GLU A 76 -15.53 1.57 -4.71
N VAL A 77 -14.26 1.85 -4.38
CA VAL A 77 -13.66 3.17 -4.61
C VAL A 77 -13.57 3.49 -6.10
N SER A 78 -13.18 2.53 -6.93
CA SER A 78 -13.11 2.68 -8.38
C SER A 78 -14.47 3.04 -8.99
N LYS A 79 -15.54 2.33 -8.59
CA LYS A 79 -16.91 2.64 -9.02
C LYS A 79 -17.35 4.04 -8.59
N LEU A 80 -16.98 4.42 -7.37
CA LEU A 80 -17.31 5.74 -6.84
C LEU A 80 -16.56 6.84 -7.62
N CYS A 81 -15.28 6.68 -7.88
CA CYS A 81 -14.49 7.60 -8.70
C CYS A 81 -15.06 7.73 -10.11
N SER A 82 -15.40 6.60 -10.74
CA SER A 82 -16.02 6.59 -12.08
C SER A 82 -17.35 7.33 -12.12
N LYS A 83 -18.19 7.18 -11.09
CA LYS A 83 -19.47 7.87 -10.97
C LYS A 83 -19.32 9.40 -10.99
N TYR A 84 -18.26 9.92 -10.37
CA TYR A 84 -17.99 11.36 -10.27
C TYR A 84 -16.91 11.85 -11.26
N ASN A 85 -16.57 11.05 -12.25
CA ASN A 85 -15.55 11.37 -13.27
C ASN A 85 -14.22 11.84 -12.65
N ALA A 86 -13.83 11.23 -11.54
CA ALA A 86 -12.54 11.43 -10.87
C ALA A 86 -11.54 10.34 -11.28
N LEU A 87 -10.26 10.70 -11.41
CA LEU A 87 -9.18 9.74 -11.59
C LEU A 87 -8.88 9.02 -10.27
N PHE A 88 -8.51 7.75 -10.38
CA PHE A 88 -8.15 6.94 -9.21
C PHE A 88 -6.72 6.41 -9.29
N HIS A 89 -5.90 6.83 -8.32
CA HIS A 89 -4.58 6.30 -8.01
C HIS A 89 -4.66 5.45 -6.75
N SER A 90 -4.03 4.28 -6.77
CA SER A 90 -3.85 3.47 -5.57
C SER A 90 -2.38 3.10 -5.38
N ASP A 91 -1.85 3.36 -4.19
CA ASP A 91 -0.59 2.78 -3.75
C ASP A 91 -0.82 1.29 -3.45
N THR A 92 -0.33 0.45 -4.35
CA THR A 92 -0.44 -1.01 -4.26
C THR A 92 0.89 -1.68 -3.88
N VAL A 93 1.84 -0.92 -3.37
CA VAL A 93 3.18 -1.42 -2.99
C VAL A 93 3.10 -2.61 -2.03
N GLN A 94 2.11 -2.64 -1.13
CA GLN A 94 1.92 -3.74 -0.19
C GLN A 94 1.12 -4.91 -0.74
N THR A 95 0.45 -4.77 -1.89
CA THR A 95 -0.53 -5.75 -2.38
C THR A 95 -0.21 -6.37 -3.72
N ILE A 96 0.54 -5.68 -4.58
CA ILE A 96 1.06 -6.28 -5.83
C ILE A 96 1.87 -7.53 -5.48
N ALA A 97 1.61 -8.60 -6.22
CA ALA A 97 2.20 -9.94 -6.02
C ALA A 97 1.81 -10.65 -4.69
N HIS A 98 0.97 -10.02 -3.87
CA HIS A 98 0.38 -10.62 -2.66
C HIS A 98 -1.11 -10.91 -2.81
N LEU A 99 -1.83 -10.03 -3.50
CA LEU A 99 -3.26 -10.19 -3.79
C LEU A 99 -3.51 -10.11 -5.29
N PRO A 100 -4.54 -10.79 -5.81
CA PRO A 100 -4.91 -10.65 -7.20
C PRO A 100 -5.47 -9.25 -7.46
N ILE A 101 -4.92 -8.55 -8.44
CA ILE A 101 -5.38 -7.24 -8.90
C ILE A 101 -5.64 -7.34 -10.41
N ASP A 102 -6.87 -7.06 -10.83
CA ASP A 102 -7.28 -7.08 -12.23
C ASP A 102 -7.80 -5.71 -12.65
N VAL A 103 -6.94 -4.94 -13.31
CA VAL A 103 -7.25 -3.58 -13.78
C VAL A 103 -8.33 -3.51 -14.85
N LYS A 104 -8.74 -4.64 -15.44
CA LYS A 104 -9.85 -4.70 -16.38
C LYS A 104 -11.19 -4.78 -15.65
N LYS A 105 -11.22 -5.48 -14.52
CA LYS A 105 -12.41 -5.59 -13.65
C LYS A 105 -12.54 -4.40 -12.74
N ASN A 106 -11.41 -3.90 -12.26
CA ASN A 106 -11.32 -2.80 -11.31
C ASN A 106 -10.63 -1.63 -12.00
N PRO A 107 -11.37 -0.74 -12.68
CA PRO A 107 -10.80 0.35 -13.45
C PRO A 107 -10.12 1.36 -12.53
N VAL A 108 -8.83 1.13 -12.29
CA VAL A 108 -7.91 2.04 -11.61
C VAL A 108 -7.09 2.74 -12.66
N ASP A 109 -6.83 4.03 -12.50
CA ASP A 109 -6.10 4.81 -13.49
C ASP A 109 -4.60 4.72 -13.29
N PHE A 110 -4.16 4.61 -12.03
CA PHE A 110 -2.76 4.50 -11.66
C PHE A 110 -2.57 3.49 -10.54
N LEU A 111 -1.58 2.60 -10.70
CA LEU A 111 -1.10 1.72 -9.65
C LEU A 111 0.42 1.84 -9.53
N VAL A 112 0.92 1.84 -8.32
CA VAL A 112 2.37 1.84 -8.07
C VAL A 112 2.84 0.54 -7.45
N CYS A 113 4.05 0.15 -7.78
CA CYS A 113 4.70 -1.06 -7.33
C CYS A 113 6.15 -0.80 -6.93
N SER A 114 6.63 -1.54 -5.95
CA SER A 114 8.03 -1.53 -5.53
C SER A 114 8.55 -2.97 -5.40
N ALA A 115 9.54 -3.33 -6.20
CA ALA A 115 9.99 -4.71 -6.36
C ALA A 115 10.45 -5.36 -5.04
N HIS A 116 11.10 -4.59 -4.17
CA HIS A 116 11.62 -5.11 -2.90
C HIS A 116 10.54 -5.60 -1.91
N LYS A 117 9.26 -5.29 -2.15
CA LYS A 117 8.15 -5.76 -1.31
C LYS A 117 7.74 -7.21 -1.62
N PHE A 118 8.19 -7.76 -2.74
CA PHE A 118 8.01 -9.17 -3.11
C PHE A 118 9.33 -9.81 -3.57
N HIS A 119 10.40 -9.53 -2.83
CA HIS A 119 11.73 -10.13 -2.98
C HIS A 119 12.48 -9.77 -4.27
N GLY A 120 12.06 -8.74 -4.97
CA GLY A 120 12.78 -8.16 -6.10
C GLY A 120 13.88 -7.17 -5.67
N PRO A 121 14.65 -6.63 -6.62
CA PRO A 121 15.70 -5.67 -6.32
C PRO A 121 15.17 -4.37 -5.70
N LYS A 122 15.98 -3.75 -4.83
CA LYS A 122 15.74 -2.38 -4.37
C LYS A 122 16.00 -1.38 -5.50
N GLY A 123 15.37 -0.22 -5.44
CA GLY A 123 15.58 0.88 -6.40
C GLY A 123 14.84 0.73 -7.72
N VAL A 124 13.95 -0.27 -7.86
CA VAL A 124 13.12 -0.48 -9.04
C VAL A 124 11.67 -0.73 -8.65
N GLY A 125 10.77 -0.22 -9.46
CA GLY A 125 9.32 -0.39 -9.36
C GLY A 125 8.68 -0.03 -10.68
N PHE A 126 7.36 -0.01 -10.74
CA PHE A 126 6.63 0.47 -11.91
C PHE A 126 5.43 1.33 -11.50
N LEU A 127 5.03 2.17 -12.43
CA LEU A 127 3.76 2.87 -12.43
C LEU A 127 2.91 2.30 -13.57
N TYR A 128 1.78 1.67 -13.23
CA TYR A 128 0.74 1.39 -14.22
C TYR A 128 -0.03 2.68 -14.50
N VAL A 129 -0.22 2.98 -15.76
CA VAL A 129 -1.04 4.10 -16.23
C VAL A 129 -2.09 3.54 -17.20
N ASN A 130 -3.36 3.84 -16.95
CA ASN A 130 -4.44 3.49 -17.87
C ASN A 130 -4.17 4.14 -19.23
N ASN A 131 -4.26 3.36 -20.29
CA ASN A 131 -3.94 3.79 -21.66
C ASN A 131 -4.80 4.95 -22.20
N LYS A 132 -5.90 5.28 -21.54
CA LYS A 132 -6.76 6.43 -21.85
C LYS A 132 -6.24 7.75 -21.26
N ILE A 133 -5.21 7.70 -20.41
CA ILE A 133 -4.70 8.85 -19.68
C ILE A 133 -3.34 9.26 -20.22
N ASN A 134 -3.21 10.54 -20.52
CA ASN A 134 -1.94 11.16 -20.86
C ASN A 134 -1.35 11.84 -19.61
N ILE A 135 -0.11 11.49 -19.30
CA ILE A 135 0.66 12.14 -18.22
C ILE A 135 1.77 12.97 -18.83
N THR A 136 2.12 14.07 -18.16
CA THR A 136 3.32 14.84 -18.48
C THR A 136 4.51 14.23 -17.75
N PRO A 137 5.63 13.94 -18.42
CA PRO A 137 6.82 13.42 -17.78
C PRO A 137 7.31 14.34 -16.66
N LEU A 138 7.70 13.77 -15.52
CA LEU A 138 8.41 14.49 -14.47
C LEU A 138 9.92 14.55 -14.78
N ILE A 139 10.46 13.47 -15.33
CA ILE A 139 11.87 13.39 -15.74
C ILE A 139 11.92 13.51 -17.26
N HIS A 140 12.42 14.65 -17.72
CA HIS A 140 12.60 14.94 -19.15
C HIS A 140 13.91 14.33 -19.68
N GLY A 141 13.95 14.00 -20.97
CA GLY A 141 15.15 13.44 -21.62
C GLY A 141 14.80 12.77 -22.94
N GLY A 142 15.37 11.60 -23.21
CA GLY A 142 15.07 10.81 -24.39
C GLY A 142 13.69 10.17 -24.37
N SER A 143 13.39 9.38 -25.39
CA SER A 143 12.07 8.78 -25.64
C SER A 143 11.78 7.50 -24.84
N GLN A 144 12.57 7.23 -23.81
CA GLN A 144 12.39 6.05 -22.96
C GLN A 144 10.99 6.02 -22.32
N GLU A 145 10.54 4.83 -21.95
CA GLU A 145 9.21 4.60 -21.36
C GLU A 145 8.08 5.29 -22.17
N LYS A 146 8.14 5.21 -23.48
CA LYS A 146 7.17 5.85 -24.41
C LYS A 146 7.03 7.36 -24.19
N ASN A 147 8.12 8.06 -23.98
CA ASN A 147 8.19 9.49 -23.65
C ASN A 147 7.59 9.87 -22.27
N MET A 148 7.33 8.91 -21.40
CA MET A 148 6.76 9.19 -20.07
C MET A 148 7.83 9.35 -18.99
N ARG A 149 9.07 8.88 -19.24
CA ARG A 149 10.18 9.00 -18.28
C ARG A 149 11.51 8.91 -19.02
N GLY A 150 12.23 10.01 -19.14
CA GLY A 150 13.54 10.06 -19.76
C GLY A 150 14.64 9.37 -18.93
N GLY A 151 15.73 8.99 -19.60
CA GLY A 151 16.90 8.33 -19.03
C GLY A 151 16.97 6.85 -19.37
N THR A 152 18.19 6.34 -19.55
CA THR A 152 18.48 4.94 -19.89
C THR A 152 17.80 4.00 -18.90
N GLU A 153 17.19 2.96 -19.41
CA GLU A 153 16.46 1.97 -18.63
C GLU A 153 17.41 1.19 -17.70
N TYR A 154 17.00 1.01 -16.46
CA TYR A 154 17.69 0.18 -15.47
C TYR A 154 17.40 -1.31 -15.73
N VAL A 155 17.99 -1.85 -16.82
CA VAL A 155 17.67 -3.20 -17.33
C VAL A 155 17.85 -4.28 -16.28
N TYR A 156 18.92 -4.24 -15.47
CA TYR A 156 19.16 -5.25 -14.44
C TYR A 156 18.02 -5.28 -13.39
N GLY A 157 17.61 -4.12 -12.93
CA GLY A 157 16.51 -4.00 -11.98
C GLY A 157 15.18 -4.43 -12.59
N ILE A 158 14.91 -4.07 -13.85
CA ILE A 158 13.67 -4.44 -14.56
C ILE A 158 13.59 -5.95 -14.73
N VAL A 159 14.67 -6.61 -15.17
CA VAL A 159 14.72 -8.08 -15.30
C VAL A 159 14.54 -8.75 -13.94
N GLY A 160 15.20 -8.25 -12.90
CA GLY A 160 15.04 -8.76 -11.54
C GLY A 160 13.64 -8.58 -11.00
N LEU A 161 12.98 -7.42 -11.24
CA LEU A 161 11.59 -7.17 -10.90
C LEU A 161 10.65 -8.15 -11.63
N SER A 162 10.85 -8.33 -12.94
CA SER A 162 10.05 -9.25 -13.76
C SER A 162 10.13 -10.68 -13.23
N LYS A 163 11.34 -11.15 -12.90
CA LYS A 163 11.54 -12.50 -12.36
C LYS A 163 10.91 -12.66 -10.97
N ALA A 164 11.04 -11.66 -10.12
CA ALA A 164 10.41 -11.66 -8.80
C ALA A 164 8.87 -11.71 -8.91
N MET A 165 8.29 -10.95 -9.84
CA MET A 165 6.85 -11.00 -10.12
C MET A 165 6.40 -12.37 -10.61
N GLU A 166 7.10 -12.96 -11.58
CA GLU A 166 6.80 -14.29 -12.11
C GLU A 166 6.73 -15.33 -10.97
N ILE A 167 7.75 -15.33 -10.10
CA ILE A 167 7.82 -16.25 -8.96
C ILE A 167 6.69 -15.96 -7.97
N ALA A 168 6.46 -14.70 -7.63
CA ALA A 168 5.46 -14.31 -6.65
C ALA A 168 4.04 -14.64 -7.13
N PHE A 169 3.71 -14.40 -8.40
CA PHE A 169 2.41 -14.75 -8.96
C PHE A 169 2.21 -16.28 -9.05
N SER A 170 3.23 -17.03 -9.47
CA SER A 170 3.14 -18.49 -9.56
C SER A 170 2.96 -19.16 -8.19
N LYS A 171 3.43 -18.54 -7.11
CA LYS A 171 3.36 -19.07 -5.74
C LYS A 171 2.39 -18.32 -4.84
N MET A 172 1.61 -17.36 -5.38
CA MET A 172 0.77 -16.46 -4.59
C MET A 172 -0.16 -17.20 -3.63
N SER A 173 -0.89 -18.19 -4.10
CA SER A 173 -1.83 -18.97 -3.27
C SER A 173 -1.11 -19.74 -2.17
N LEU A 174 0.02 -20.36 -2.48
CA LEU A 174 0.84 -21.11 -1.52
C LEU A 174 1.37 -20.19 -0.42
N HIS A 175 1.93 -19.03 -0.81
CA HIS A 175 2.45 -18.05 0.14
C HIS A 175 1.33 -17.46 1.01
N HIS A 176 0.20 -17.14 0.39
CA HIS A 176 -0.98 -16.62 1.10
C HIS A 176 -1.45 -17.60 2.17
N GLU A 177 -1.67 -18.86 1.81
CA GLU A 177 -2.13 -19.89 2.75
C GLU A 177 -1.15 -20.09 3.91
N HIS A 178 0.14 -20.22 3.59
CA HIS A 178 1.19 -20.43 4.59
C HIS A 178 1.28 -19.27 5.59
N ILE A 179 1.41 -18.03 5.10
CA ILE A 179 1.57 -16.86 5.96
C ILE A 179 0.28 -16.59 6.74
N LEU A 180 -0.89 -16.79 6.14
CA LEU A 180 -2.16 -16.65 6.83
C LEU A 180 -2.30 -17.63 8.00
N LYS A 181 -1.82 -18.89 7.84
CA LYS A 181 -1.76 -19.87 8.91
C LYS A 181 -0.85 -19.40 10.06
N LEU A 182 0.32 -18.85 9.73
CA LEU A 182 1.23 -18.27 10.74
C LEU A 182 0.61 -17.08 11.45
N LYS A 183 -0.04 -16.17 10.72
CA LYS A 183 -0.74 -15.01 11.29
C LYS A 183 -1.85 -15.46 12.26
N LYS A 184 -2.66 -16.43 11.88
CA LYS A 184 -3.71 -17.02 12.75
C LYS A 184 -3.09 -17.60 14.02
N HIS A 185 -2.04 -18.40 13.88
CA HIS A 185 -1.35 -18.99 15.01
C HIS A 185 -0.79 -17.91 15.95
N MET A 186 -0.14 -16.87 15.41
CA MET A 186 0.39 -15.75 16.18
C MET A 186 -0.70 -15.02 16.96
N ILE A 187 -1.84 -14.70 16.32
CA ILE A 187 -2.99 -14.05 16.98
C ILE A 187 -3.49 -14.90 18.16
N ASN A 188 -3.69 -16.20 17.97
CA ASN A 188 -4.18 -17.09 19.00
C ASN A 188 -3.19 -17.15 20.18
N ARG A 189 -1.90 -17.37 19.90
CA ARG A 189 -0.86 -17.44 20.93
C ARG A 189 -0.69 -16.14 21.70
N LEU A 190 -0.78 -15.00 21.03
CA LEU A 190 -0.70 -13.70 21.70
C LEU A 190 -1.89 -13.49 22.65
N ASN A 191 -3.10 -13.83 22.24
CA ASN A 191 -4.28 -13.73 23.10
C ASN A 191 -4.22 -14.68 24.33
N GLU A 192 -3.64 -15.87 24.15
CA GLU A 192 -3.45 -16.82 25.26
C GLU A 192 -2.41 -16.36 26.28
N ILE A 193 -1.27 -15.82 25.81
CA ILE A 193 -0.12 -15.48 26.67
C ILE A 193 -0.24 -14.07 27.25
N LEU A 194 -0.85 -13.15 26.49
CA LEU A 194 -0.99 -11.73 26.82
C LEU A 194 -2.46 -11.30 26.75
N PRO A 195 -3.30 -11.61 27.76
CA PRO A 195 -4.74 -11.33 27.71
C PRO A 195 -5.11 -9.84 27.52
N GLU A 196 -4.19 -8.93 27.87
CA GLU A 196 -4.39 -7.48 27.75
C GLU A 196 -3.94 -6.93 26.38
N ILE A 197 -3.49 -7.80 25.46
CA ILE A 197 -3.02 -7.37 24.14
C ILE A 197 -4.18 -6.82 23.32
N SER A 198 -3.89 -5.83 22.49
CA SER A 198 -4.83 -5.34 21.49
C SER A 198 -4.18 -5.29 20.12
N PHE A 199 -5.00 -5.29 19.09
CA PHE A 199 -4.55 -5.25 17.70
C PHE A 199 -4.99 -3.92 17.08
N ASN A 200 -4.03 -3.22 16.47
CA ASN A 200 -4.30 -1.93 15.85
C ASN A 200 -5.06 -2.10 14.53
N GLY A 201 -6.02 -1.21 14.29
CA GLY A 201 -6.85 -1.25 13.11
C GLY A 201 -7.63 -2.56 12.99
N LEU A 202 -7.62 -3.14 11.82
CA LEU A 202 -8.20 -4.45 11.54
C LEU A 202 -7.15 -5.55 11.41
N SER A 203 -5.93 -5.36 11.91
CA SER A 203 -4.81 -6.27 11.65
C SER A 203 -5.04 -7.71 12.10
N SER A 204 -5.87 -7.95 13.12
CA SER A 204 -6.29 -9.29 13.55
C SER A 204 -7.47 -9.85 12.76
N ASN A 205 -8.18 -9.03 11.99
CA ASN A 205 -9.28 -9.48 11.14
C ASN A 205 -8.75 -10.03 9.82
N ILE A 206 -8.80 -11.33 9.66
CA ILE A 206 -8.18 -12.07 8.56
C ILE A 206 -8.79 -11.73 7.20
N SER A 207 -10.08 -11.41 7.14
CA SER A 207 -10.77 -11.10 5.88
C SER A 207 -10.67 -9.64 5.47
N LYS A 208 -10.34 -8.73 6.40
CA LYS A 208 -10.30 -7.28 6.17
C LYS A 208 -8.90 -6.68 6.28
N SER A 209 -7.89 -7.52 6.51
CA SER A 209 -6.52 -7.05 6.59
C SER A 209 -5.56 -7.90 5.75
N LEU A 210 -4.49 -7.27 5.31
CA LEU A 210 -3.43 -7.94 4.58
C LEU A 210 -2.81 -9.04 5.44
N TYR A 211 -2.67 -10.22 4.87
CA TYR A 211 -2.22 -11.40 5.60
C TYR A 211 -0.75 -11.31 6.07
N THR A 212 0.05 -10.43 5.48
CA THR A 212 1.46 -10.20 5.82
C THR A 212 1.68 -9.21 6.96
N VAL A 213 0.64 -8.51 7.42
CA VAL A 213 0.73 -7.48 8.45
C VAL A 213 -0.05 -7.88 9.69
N LEU A 214 0.59 -7.76 10.86
CA LEU A 214 -0.06 -7.87 12.16
C LEU A 214 0.49 -6.75 13.05
N SER A 215 -0.36 -5.78 13.39
CA SER A 215 -0.01 -4.65 14.24
C SER A 215 -0.57 -4.87 15.64
N VAL A 216 0.31 -4.81 16.62
CA VAL A 216 0.01 -5.22 18.01
C VAL A 216 0.32 -4.08 18.96
N SER A 217 -0.54 -3.87 19.95
CA SER A 217 -0.31 -2.95 21.07
C SER A 217 -0.23 -3.75 22.38
N ILE A 218 0.85 -3.55 23.13
CA ILE A 218 1.09 -4.20 24.43
C ILE A 218 0.99 -3.11 25.51
N PRO A 219 -0.15 -3.02 26.25
CA PRO A 219 -0.48 -1.84 27.05
C PRO A 219 0.50 -1.49 28.17
N LYS A 220 1.22 -2.45 28.69
CA LYS A 220 2.18 -2.24 29.81
C LYS A 220 3.60 -1.91 29.34
N PHE A 221 3.84 -1.83 28.05
CA PHE A 221 5.16 -1.51 27.50
C PHE A 221 5.22 -0.04 27.08
N ASN A 222 5.91 0.78 27.87
CA ASN A 222 6.05 2.21 27.62
C ASN A 222 7.19 2.55 26.63
N ASN A 223 7.98 1.55 26.22
CA ASN A 223 9.10 1.75 25.30
C ASN A 223 9.16 0.61 24.27
N SER A 224 8.59 0.87 23.10
CA SER A 224 8.55 -0.09 21.99
C SER A 224 9.96 -0.42 21.43
N ASP A 225 10.87 0.56 21.45
CA ASP A 225 12.23 0.37 20.94
C ASP A 225 13.03 -0.59 21.80
N LEU A 226 12.87 -0.49 23.14
CA LEU A 226 13.50 -1.42 24.06
C LEU A 226 12.93 -2.84 23.93
N LEU A 227 11.62 -2.96 23.66
CA LEU A 227 11.00 -4.26 23.39
C LEU A 227 11.59 -4.89 22.12
N LEU A 228 11.66 -4.13 21.03
CA LEU A 228 12.22 -4.60 19.76
C LEU A 228 13.71 -4.99 19.91
N PHE A 229 14.49 -4.18 20.61
CA PHE A 229 15.90 -4.48 20.88
C PHE A 229 16.06 -5.80 21.66
N ASN A 230 15.27 -6.02 22.69
CA ASN A 230 15.32 -7.25 23.49
C ASN A 230 14.85 -8.48 22.69
N LEU A 231 13.82 -8.32 21.83
CA LEU A 231 13.38 -9.39 20.92
C LEU A 231 14.47 -9.76 19.90
N ASP A 232 15.14 -8.76 19.34
CA ASP A 232 16.22 -8.98 18.37
C ASP A 232 17.40 -9.72 19.03
N LEU A 233 17.82 -9.32 20.22
CA LEU A 233 18.84 -10.04 21.00
C LEU A 233 18.42 -11.49 21.29
N PHE A 234 17.16 -11.74 21.64
CA PHE A 234 16.67 -13.08 21.93
C PHE A 234 16.66 -13.95 20.67
N ILE A 235 16.21 -13.42 19.54
CA ILE A 235 16.17 -14.14 18.27
C ILE A 235 17.57 -14.49 17.80
N ASN A 236 18.52 -13.57 17.85
CA ASN A 236 19.90 -13.78 17.45
C ASN A 236 20.60 -14.82 18.33
N ASN A 237 20.43 -14.75 19.65
CA ASN A 237 20.97 -15.76 20.59
C ASN A 237 20.34 -17.16 20.41
N SER A 238 19.09 -17.22 19.92
CA SER A 238 18.40 -18.50 19.67
C SER A 238 18.85 -19.15 18.35
N SER A 239 19.26 -18.36 17.35
CA SER A 239 19.80 -18.88 16.10
C SER A 239 21.17 -19.52 16.28
N ASP A 240 22.04 -18.96 17.12
CA ASP A 240 23.37 -19.51 17.43
C ASP A 240 23.31 -20.87 18.15
N LYS A 241 22.25 -21.16 18.91
CA LYS A 241 22.06 -22.46 19.58
C LYS A 241 21.58 -23.59 18.67
N ARG A 242 21.15 -23.31 17.44
CA ARG A 242 20.70 -24.33 16.47
C ARG A 242 21.81 -24.76 15.50
N SER A 243 22.96 -24.12 15.54
CA SER A 243 24.12 -24.40 14.69
C SER A 243 25.26 -25.15 15.41
N LYS A 244 24.95 -25.79 16.55
CA LYS A 244 25.90 -26.68 17.25
C LYS A 244 25.38 -28.10 17.36
#